data_14dd7cac4b6c6fa8db3f692ac53fb5ad
#
_entry.id   14dd7cac4b6c6fa8db3f692ac53fb5ad
#
_cell.length_a   1.000
_cell.length_b   1.000
_cell.length_c   1.000
_cell.angle_alpha   90.00
_cell.angle_beta   90.00
_cell.angle_gamma   90.00
#
_symmetry.space_group_name_H-M   'P 1'
#
loop_
_entity.id
_entity.type
_entity.pdbx_description
1 polymer ?
#
loop_
_entity_poly.entity_id
_entity_poly.type
_entity_poly.pdbx_seq_one_letter_code
_entity_poly.pdbx_strand_id
1 'polypeptide(L)'
;QSTWDSKPNEGALVEVEIEGRHGDRVFDKRELRFEVGEAENYDLPPGVDKTLQKMEKLEEAVVYLKPSYGFGSVGKPKFQIPPDADLQYEIKLKTFEKAKEPWEMNTQEKLEQGAIAKEKGTQYFKEGKYKRATLQYKKTVSWLEHETGLSDMEKSQSR
;
A
#
# COMPACT_ATOMS: atom_id res chain seq x y z
N GLN A 1 -10.38 19.83 -12.28
CA GLN A 1 -9.65 18.92 -11.39
C GLN A 1 -8.49 18.29 -12.14
N SER A 2 -7.31 18.32 -11.55
CA SER A 2 -6.13 17.76 -12.19
C SER A 2 -6.16 16.22 -12.19
N THR A 3 -5.57 15.62 -13.23
CA THR A 3 -5.59 14.16 -13.39
C THR A 3 -4.87 13.42 -12.28
N TRP A 4 -3.85 14.03 -11.66
CA TRP A 4 -3.12 13.37 -10.58
C TRP A 4 -3.94 13.27 -9.28
N ASP A 5 -5.00 14.08 -9.11
CA ASP A 5 -5.91 14.00 -7.96
C ASP A 5 -6.99 12.95 -8.12
N SER A 6 -7.15 12.38 -9.32
CA SER A 6 -8.22 11.43 -9.61
C SER A 6 -7.89 9.99 -9.21
N LYS A 7 -6.66 9.73 -8.76
CA LYS A 7 -6.17 8.39 -8.44
C LYS A 7 -5.61 8.33 -7.04
N PRO A 8 -5.75 7.18 -6.35
CA PRO A 8 -5.16 7.04 -5.03
C PRO A 8 -3.63 7.02 -5.10
N ASN A 9 -3.02 7.58 -4.07
CA ASN A 9 -1.57 7.54 -3.90
C ASN A 9 -1.23 6.47 -2.86
N GLU A 10 0.07 6.23 -2.66
CA GLU A 10 0.50 5.32 -1.60
C GLU A 10 0.04 5.86 -0.25
N GLY A 11 -0.53 5.00 0.58
CA GLY A 11 -1.11 5.38 1.85
C GLY A 11 -2.57 5.80 1.78
N ALA A 12 -3.13 5.94 0.57
CA ALA A 12 -4.55 6.27 0.42
C ALA A 12 -5.43 5.16 0.97
N LEU A 13 -6.53 5.54 1.59
CA LEU A 13 -7.51 4.57 2.06
C LEU A 13 -8.48 4.27 0.92
N VAL A 14 -8.57 3.00 0.54
CA VAL A 14 -9.42 2.58 -0.59
C VAL A 14 -10.50 1.63 -0.13
N GLU A 15 -11.66 1.69 -0.79
CA GLU A 15 -12.71 0.69 -0.68
C GLU A 15 -12.82 0.02 -2.04
N VAL A 16 -12.64 -1.30 -2.06
CA VAL A 16 -12.56 -2.06 -3.30
C VAL A 16 -13.38 -3.33 -3.24
N GLU A 17 -13.82 -3.79 -4.41
CA GLU A 17 -14.32 -5.14 -4.59
C GLU A 17 -13.27 -5.86 -5.42
N ILE A 18 -12.84 -7.04 -4.97
CA ILE A 18 -11.84 -7.83 -5.68
C ILE A 18 -12.34 -9.24 -5.96
N GLU A 19 -11.89 -9.78 -7.09
CA GLU A 19 -12.09 -11.18 -7.42
C GLU A 19 -10.79 -11.70 -8.01
N GLY A 20 -10.16 -12.66 -7.30
CA GLY A 20 -8.91 -13.27 -7.74
C GLY A 20 -9.15 -14.63 -8.36
N ARG A 21 -8.49 -14.90 -9.50
CA ARG A 21 -8.60 -16.17 -10.22
C ARG A 21 -7.23 -16.73 -10.53
N HIS A 22 -7.16 -18.05 -10.42
CA HIS A 22 -6.04 -18.85 -10.91
C HIS A 22 -6.62 -19.84 -11.92
N GLY A 23 -6.33 -19.59 -13.20
CA GLY A 23 -7.03 -20.30 -14.28
C GLY A 23 -8.52 -19.98 -14.23
N ASP A 24 -9.33 -21.01 -14.21
CA ASP A 24 -10.80 -20.85 -14.16
C ASP A 24 -11.34 -20.79 -12.74
N ARG A 25 -10.50 -20.97 -11.74
CA ARG A 25 -10.92 -21.04 -10.34
C ARG A 25 -10.85 -19.69 -9.66
N VAL A 26 -12.00 -19.25 -9.13
CA VAL A 26 -12.05 -18.07 -8.25
C VAL A 26 -11.57 -18.52 -6.87
N PHE A 27 -10.47 -17.94 -6.40
CA PHE A 27 -9.91 -18.33 -5.09
C PHE A 27 -10.17 -17.26 -4.03
N ASP A 28 -10.58 -16.04 -4.42
CA ASP A 28 -10.82 -14.95 -3.49
C ASP A 28 -11.83 -14.00 -4.11
N LYS A 29 -12.87 -13.69 -3.35
CA LYS A 29 -13.89 -12.72 -3.79
C LYS A 29 -14.36 -11.98 -2.55
N ARG A 30 -13.94 -10.72 -2.42
CA ARG A 30 -14.19 -9.93 -1.22
C ARG A 30 -14.41 -8.47 -1.53
N GLU A 31 -15.05 -7.80 -0.59
CA GLU A 31 -15.11 -6.36 -0.53
C GLU A 31 -14.25 -5.94 0.65
N LEU A 32 -13.29 -5.03 0.42
CA LEU A 32 -12.26 -4.67 1.40
C LEU A 32 -12.09 -3.17 1.51
N ARG A 33 -11.59 -2.76 2.66
CA ARG A 33 -11.13 -1.40 2.91
C ARG A 33 -9.73 -1.49 3.50
N PHE A 34 -8.74 -0.85 2.86
CA PHE A 34 -7.36 -0.90 3.34
C PHE A 34 -6.55 0.27 2.77
N GLU A 35 -5.35 0.47 3.32
CA GLU A 35 -4.41 1.48 2.81
C GLU A 35 -3.60 0.91 1.65
N VAL A 36 -3.46 1.69 0.58
CA VAL A 36 -2.59 1.34 -0.56
C VAL A 36 -1.15 1.19 -0.06
N GLY A 37 -0.53 0.09 -0.38
CA GLY A 37 0.78 -0.31 0.12
C GLY A 37 0.71 -1.41 1.17
N GLU A 38 -0.46 -1.64 1.74
CA GLU A 38 -0.69 -2.62 2.81
C GLU A 38 -1.46 -3.86 2.34
N ALA A 39 -1.56 -4.07 1.02
CA ALA A 39 -2.37 -5.16 0.45
C ALA A 39 -1.96 -6.54 0.99
N GLU A 40 -0.67 -6.76 1.21
CA GLU A 40 -0.20 -8.05 1.73
C GLU A 40 -0.74 -8.39 3.11
N ASN A 41 -1.11 -7.39 3.91
CA ASN A 41 -1.74 -7.63 5.22
C ASN A 41 -3.12 -8.25 5.09
N TYR A 42 -3.71 -8.18 3.90
CA TYR A 42 -5.05 -8.67 3.61
C TYR A 42 -5.02 -9.83 2.62
N ASP A 43 -3.87 -10.49 2.48
CA ASP A 43 -3.66 -11.62 1.58
C ASP A 43 -3.85 -11.25 0.11
N LEU A 44 -3.54 -10.02 -0.25
CA LEU A 44 -3.53 -9.55 -1.63
C LEU A 44 -2.10 -9.43 -2.14
N PRO A 45 -1.86 -9.77 -3.42
CA PRO A 45 -0.51 -9.66 -3.95
C PRO A 45 -0.12 -8.20 -4.24
N PRO A 46 1.19 -7.91 -4.36
CA PRO A 46 1.65 -6.53 -4.57
C PRO A 46 1.13 -5.87 -5.84
N GLY A 47 0.79 -6.66 -6.86
CA GLY A 47 0.22 -6.12 -8.09
C GLY A 47 -1.10 -5.40 -7.89
N VAL A 48 -1.87 -5.77 -6.85
CA VAL A 48 -3.12 -5.09 -6.53
C VAL A 48 -2.84 -3.66 -6.05
N ASP A 49 -1.86 -3.48 -5.16
CA ASP A 49 -1.45 -2.14 -4.71
C ASP A 49 -1.02 -1.26 -5.88
N LYS A 50 -0.23 -1.81 -6.80
CA LYS A 50 0.25 -1.05 -7.95
C LYS A 50 -0.88 -0.68 -8.90
N THR A 51 -1.81 -1.60 -9.13
CA THR A 51 -2.95 -1.35 -10.00
C THR A 51 -3.85 -0.24 -9.45
N LEU A 52 -4.11 -0.26 -8.14
CA LEU A 52 -4.94 0.75 -7.51
C LEU A 52 -4.41 2.17 -7.69
N GLN A 53 -3.11 2.34 -7.72
CA GLN A 53 -2.51 3.66 -7.94
C GLN A 53 -2.71 4.19 -9.36
N LYS A 54 -3.16 3.35 -10.27
CA LYS A 54 -3.44 3.71 -11.66
C LYS A 54 -4.93 3.80 -11.96
N MET A 55 -5.79 3.48 -11.00
CA MET A 55 -7.24 3.46 -11.18
C MET A 55 -7.90 4.73 -10.69
N GLU A 56 -9.00 5.08 -11.34
CA GLU A 56 -9.85 6.20 -10.92
C GLU A 56 -11.04 5.67 -10.12
N LYS A 57 -11.68 6.57 -9.38
CA LYS A 57 -12.89 6.22 -8.60
C LYS A 57 -13.96 5.63 -9.53
N LEU A 58 -14.57 4.55 -9.10
CA LEU A 58 -15.60 3.79 -9.82
C LEU A 58 -15.09 3.02 -11.03
N GLU A 59 -13.79 3.04 -11.29
CA GLU A 59 -13.22 2.26 -12.37
C GLU A 59 -13.21 0.77 -12.03
N GLU A 60 -13.42 -0.06 -13.03
CA GLU A 60 -13.25 -1.51 -12.94
C GLU A 60 -12.08 -1.89 -13.84
N ALA A 61 -11.18 -2.71 -13.34
CA ALA A 61 -10.01 -3.15 -14.08
C ALA A 61 -9.84 -4.66 -13.96
N VAL A 62 -9.39 -5.28 -15.06
CA VAL A 62 -8.96 -6.68 -15.06
C VAL A 62 -7.45 -6.65 -15.30
N VAL A 63 -6.71 -7.26 -14.38
CA VAL A 63 -5.25 -7.28 -14.48
C VAL A 63 -4.74 -8.69 -14.41
N TYR A 64 -3.68 -8.95 -15.18
CA TYR A 64 -3.00 -10.24 -15.22
C TYR A 64 -1.66 -10.06 -14.54
N LEU A 65 -1.42 -10.80 -13.47
CA LEU A 65 -0.24 -10.66 -12.65
C LEU A 65 0.71 -11.82 -12.87
N LYS A 66 1.92 -11.52 -13.29
CA LYS A 66 3.01 -12.48 -13.32
C LYS A 66 3.43 -12.80 -11.86
N PRO A 67 4.14 -13.92 -11.62
CA PRO A 67 4.50 -14.30 -10.25
C PRO A 67 5.17 -13.20 -9.43
N SER A 68 6.01 -12.36 -10.04
CA SER A 68 6.69 -11.27 -9.32
C SER A 68 5.72 -10.22 -8.76
N TYR A 69 4.54 -10.10 -9.34
CA TYR A 69 3.47 -9.21 -8.85
C TYR A 69 2.31 -9.98 -8.23
N GLY A 70 2.39 -11.30 -8.26
CA GLY A 70 1.44 -12.21 -7.63
C GLY A 70 1.97 -12.74 -6.31
N PHE A 71 1.86 -14.04 -6.09
CA PHE A 71 2.32 -14.68 -4.86
C PHE A 71 3.71 -15.32 -4.98
N GLY A 72 4.42 -15.03 -6.07
CA GLY A 72 5.82 -15.37 -6.25
C GLY A 72 6.13 -16.85 -6.23
N SER A 73 7.37 -17.16 -5.87
CA SER A 73 7.87 -18.53 -5.82
C SER A 73 7.37 -19.33 -4.61
N VAL A 74 6.79 -18.65 -3.63
CA VAL A 74 6.21 -19.28 -2.43
C VAL A 74 4.79 -19.77 -2.71
N GLY A 75 4.07 -19.07 -3.58
CA GLY A 75 2.65 -19.29 -3.78
C GLY A 75 1.83 -18.80 -2.59
N LYS A 76 0.60 -19.31 -2.49
CA LYS A 76 -0.30 -18.95 -1.38
C LYS A 76 -1.08 -20.18 -0.96
N PRO A 77 -0.56 -20.95 0.00
CA PRO A 77 -1.24 -22.19 0.44
C PRO A 77 -2.66 -21.94 0.93
N LYS A 78 -2.91 -20.81 1.58
CA LYS A 78 -4.24 -20.43 2.06
C LYS A 78 -5.29 -20.46 0.94
N PHE A 79 -4.90 -20.08 -0.27
CA PHE A 79 -5.77 -20.06 -1.44
C PHE A 79 -5.48 -21.20 -2.41
N GLN A 80 -4.62 -22.13 -2.03
CA GLN A 80 -4.19 -23.24 -2.88
C GLN A 80 -3.58 -22.75 -4.19
N ILE A 81 -2.77 -21.70 -4.11
CA ILE A 81 -2.03 -21.14 -5.25
C ILE A 81 -0.63 -21.74 -5.24
N PRO A 82 -0.23 -22.42 -6.34
CA PRO A 82 1.11 -23.02 -6.42
C PRO A 82 2.19 -21.96 -6.61
N PRO A 83 3.47 -22.36 -6.40
CA PRO A 83 4.59 -21.46 -6.75
C PRO A 83 4.54 -21.05 -8.22
N ASP A 84 4.99 -19.82 -8.48
CA ASP A 84 5.16 -19.28 -9.83
C ASP A 84 3.86 -19.26 -10.66
N ALA A 85 2.72 -19.04 -10.00
CA ALA A 85 1.44 -18.99 -10.68
C ALA A 85 1.16 -17.59 -11.25
N ASP A 86 0.60 -17.56 -12.45
CA ASP A 86 0.02 -16.34 -13.02
C ASP A 86 -1.38 -16.18 -12.44
N LEU A 87 -1.76 -14.96 -12.12
CA LEU A 87 -3.05 -14.66 -11.51
C LEU A 87 -3.83 -13.65 -12.33
N GLN A 88 -5.14 -13.66 -12.17
CA GLN A 88 -6.02 -12.64 -12.74
C GLN A 88 -6.81 -12.01 -11.60
N TYR A 89 -6.85 -10.69 -11.56
CA TYR A 89 -7.66 -9.97 -10.59
C TYR A 89 -8.61 -9.02 -11.30
N GLU A 90 -9.87 -9.07 -10.90
CA GLU A 90 -10.86 -8.05 -11.25
C GLU A 90 -10.97 -7.15 -10.04
N ILE A 91 -10.76 -5.85 -10.23
CA ILE A 91 -10.74 -4.87 -9.16
C ILE A 91 -11.70 -3.76 -9.50
N LYS A 92 -12.61 -3.44 -8.58
CA LYS A 92 -13.45 -2.26 -8.69
C LYS A 92 -13.08 -1.30 -7.56
N LEU A 93 -12.62 -0.12 -7.91
CA LEU A 93 -12.32 0.93 -6.94
C LEU A 93 -13.59 1.73 -6.67
N LYS A 94 -14.22 1.46 -5.54
CA LYS A 94 -15.50 2.11 -5.19
C LYS A 94 -15.29 3.55 -4.77
N THR A 95 -14.37 3.78 -3.85
CA THR A 95 -14.04 5.13 -3.40
C THR A 95 -12.64 5.11 -2.76
N PHE A 96 -12.07 6.28 -2.59
CA PHE A 96 -10.79 6.39 -1.90
C PHE A 96 -10.64 7.77 -1.27
N GLU A 97 -9.77 7.83 -0.27
CA GLU A 97 -9.37 9.05 0.39
C GLU A 97 -7.85 9.14 0.30
N LYS A 98 -7.35 10.16 -0.39
CA LYS A 98 -5.90 10.29 -0.61
C LYS A 98 -5.17 10.57 0.70
N ALA A 99 -3.96 10.00 0.81
CA ALA A 99 -3.05 10.35 1.89
C ALA A 99 -2.49 11.73 1.63
N LYS A 100 -2.26 12.49 2.71
CA LYS A 100 -1.60 13.79 2.59
C LYS A 100 -0.15 13.59 2.17
N GLU A 101 0.28 14.40 1.22
CA GLU A 101 1.69 14.47 0.85
C GLU A 101 2.46 15.32 1.86
N PRO A 102 3.81 15.14 1.98
CA PRO A 102 4.58 15.92 2.96
C PRO A 102 4.40 17.42 2.88
N TRP A 103 4.25 17.98 1.67
CA TRP A 103 4.06 19.42 1.50
C TRP A 103 2.69 19.93 1.94
N GLU A 104 1.72 19.02 2.15
CA GLU A 104 0.38 19.36 2.62
C GLU A 104 0.25 19.31 4.14
N MET A 105 1.27 18.80 4.82
CA MET A 105 1.25 18.62 6.27
C MET A 105 1.97 19.73 7.00
N ASN A 106 1.45 20.14 8.16
CA ASN A 106 2.18 21.00 9.06
C ASN A 106 3.20 20.19 9.86
N THR A 107 4.04 20.87 10.65
CA THR A 107 5.09 20.22 11.44
C THR A 107 4.52 19.16 12.38
N GLN A 108 3.43 19.48 13.06
CA GLN A 108 2.81 18.56 14.02
C GLN A 108 2.31 17.29 13.32
N GLU A 109 1.63 17.43 12.19
CA GLU A 109 1.15 16.29 11.41
C GLU A 109 2.30 15.40 10.93
N LYS A 110 3.40 16.00 10.47
CA LYS A 110 4.58 15.23 10.03
C LYS A 110 5.20 14.43 11.17
N LEU A 111 5.32 15.03 12.34
CA LEU A 111 5.85 14.35 13.52
C LEU A 111 4.95 13.20 13.95
N GLU A 112 3.64 13.40 13.95
CA GLU A 112 2.68 12.36 14.28
C GLU A 112 2.72 11.20 13.30
N GLN A 113 2.72 11.49 11.99
CA GLN A 113 2.77 10.47 10.96
C GLN A 113 4.11 9.74 10.95
N GLY A 114 5.21 10.47 11.21
CA GLY A 114 6.53 9.88 11.35
C GLY A 114 6.59 8.90 12.51
N ALA A 115 5.99 9.25 13.64
CA ALA A 115 5.94 8.38 14.82
C ALA A 115 5.12 7.12 14.53
N ILE A 116 3.98 7.25 13.87
CA ILE A 116 3.12 6.12 13.48
C ILE A 116 3.88 5.18 12.53
N ALA A 117 4.53 5.74 11.50
CA ALA A 117 5.28 4.95 10.54
C ALA A 117 6.46 4.22 11.20
N LYS A 118 7.15 4.88 12.12
CA LYS A 118 8.25 4.28 12.87
C LYS A 118 7.76 3.09 13.70
N GLU A 119 6.63 3.25 14.38
CA GLU A 119 6.03 2.19 15.17
C GLU A 119 5.64 1.00 14.32
N LYS A 120 4.99 1.25 13.16
CA LYS A 120 4.66 0.19 12.20
C LYS A 120 5.92 -0.51 11.69
N GLY A 121 6.98 0.25 11.38
CA GLY A 121 8.24 -0.32 10.94
C GLY A 121 8.84 -1.24 11.98
N THR A 122 8.83 -0.83 13.24
CA THR A 122 9.33 -1.64 14.35
C THR A 122 8.51 -2.92 14.49
N GLN A 123 7.20 -2.84 14.39
CA GLN A 123 6.32 -4.00 14.47
C GLN A 123 6.60 -4.98 13.33
N TYR A 124 6.70 -4.48 12.10
CA TYR A 124 7.02 -5.32 10.95
C TYR A 124 8.39 -5.98 11.09
N PHE A 125 9.37 -5.25 11.62
CA PHE A 125 10.71 -5.80 11.87
C PHE A 125 10.63 -6.98 12.83
N LYS A 126 9.90 -6.84 13.93
CA LYS A 126 9.71 -7.91 14.91
C LYS A 126 9.03 -9.13 14.31
N GLU A 127 8.15 -8.93 13.32
CA GLU A 127 7.45 -10.02 12.63
C GLU A 127 8.27 -10.64 11.49
N GLY A 128 9.48 -10.13 11.23
CA GLY A 128 10.32 -10.61 10.14
C GLY A 128 9.95 -10.06 8.77
N LYS A 129 9.06 -9.07 8.72
CA LYS A 129 8.60 -8.47 7.47
C LYS A 129 9.48 -7.27 7.10
N TYR A 130 10.74 -7.58 6.73
CA TYR A 130 11.79 -6.56 6.60
C TYR A 130 11.53 -5.55 5.48
N LYS A 131 10.96 -5.96 4.35
CA LYS A 131 10.62 -5.03 3.27
C LYS A 131 9.61 -3.97 3.72
N ARG A 132 8.57 -4.41 4.44
CA ARG A 132 7.55 -3.51 4.96
C ARG A 132 8.12 -2.59 6.03
N ALA A 133 8.98 -3.12 6.89
CA ALA A 133 9.68 -2.32 7.90
C ALA A 133 10.47 -1.20 7.23
N THR A 134 11.24 -1.54 6.19
CA THR A 134 12.04 -0.58 5.45
C THR A 134 11.19 0.53 4.84
N LEU A 135 10.05 0.17 4.24
CA LEU A 135 9.14 1.14 3.65
C LEU A 135 8.60 2.12 4.69
N GLN A 136 8.23 1.63 5.87
CA GLN A 136 7.72 2.49 6.94
C GLN A 136 8.81 3.42 7.47
N TYR A 137 10.02 2.91 7.65
CA TYR A 137 11.15 3.74 8.08
C TYR A 137 11.51 4.81 7.04
N LYS A 138 11.44 4.48 5.74
CA LYS A 138 11.66 5.46 4.68
C LYS A 138 10.60 6.56 4.70
N LYS A 139 9.35 6.24 4.99
CA LYS A 139 8.29 7.23 5.14
C LYS A 139 8.61 8.20 6.26
N THR A 140 9.08 7.68 7.41
CA THR A 140 9.46 8.51 8.55
C THR A 140 10.53 9.53 8.15
N VAL A 141 11.59 9.04 7.49
CA VAL A 141 12.69 9.89 7.06
C VAL A 141 12.21 10.93 6.04
N SER A 142 11.41 10.52 5.07
CA SER A 142 10.88 11.40 4.03
C SER A 142 10.07 12.55 4.63
N TRP A 143 9.17 12.27 5.56
CA TRP A 143 8.37 13.33 6.19
C TRP A 143 9.22 14.31 6.96
N LEU A 144 10.23 13.83 7.70
CA LEU A 144 11.11 14.69 8.47
C LEU A 144 12.03 15.52 7.58
N GLU A 145 12.55 14.95 6.49
CA GLU A 145 13.40 15.68 5.54
C GLU A 145 12.65 16.80 4.81
N HIS A 146 11.36 16.62 4.59
CA HIS A 146 10.54 17.63 3.92
C HIS A 146 10.14 18.77 4.86
N GLU A 147 10.51 18.69 6.14
CA GLU A 147 10.17 19.73 7.11
C GLU A 147 11.24 20.81 7.14
N THR A 148 11.04 21.87 6.36
CA THR A 148 11.98 22.97 6.27
C THR A 148 11.85 23.97 7.40
N GLY A 149 10.75 23.91 8.16
CA GLY A 149 10.53 24.80 9.30
C GLY A 149 11.17 24.32 10.59
N LEU A 150 11.74 23.13 10.63
CA LEU A 150 12.37 22.61 11.82
C LEU A 150 13.72 23.28 12.07
N SER A 151 13.95 23.72 13.31
CA SER A 151 15.25 24.18 13.73
C SER A 151 16.22 22.98 13.84
N ASP A 152 17.52 23.27 13.89
CA ASP A 152 18.53 22.23 14.06
C ASP A 152 18.29 21.43 15.34
N MET A 153 17.85 22.07 16.40
CA MET A 153 17.51 21.40 17.66
C MET A 153 16.33 20.44 17.47
N GLU A 154 15.27 20.89 16.81
CA GLU A 154 14.09 20.06 16.53
C GLU A 154 14.45 18.87 15.66
N LYS A 155 15.25 19.07 14.63
CA LYS A 155 15.75 17.98 13.78
C LYS A 155 16.54 16.98 14.57
N SER A 156 17.36 17.43 15.50
CA SER A 156 18.13 16.54 16.38
C SER A 156 17.21 15.70 17.24
N GLN A 157 16.14 16.27 17.78
CA GLN A 157 15.16 15.54 18.58
C GLN A 157 14.34 14.55 17.75
N SER A 158 14.17 14.84 16.47
CA SER A 158 13.38 13.98 15.56
C SER A 158 14.14 12.75 15.09
N ARG A 159 15.44 12.71 15.31
CA ARG A 159 16.28 11.56 14.96
C ARG A 159 16.20 10.47 16.06
#